data_dc6a1e404cf066ea74700fd1763d4fe7
#
_entry.id   dc6a1e404cf066ea74700fd1763d4fe7
#
_cell.length_a   1.000
_cell.length_b   1.000
_cell.length_c   1.000
_cell.angle_alpha   90.00
_cell.angle_beta   90.00
_cell.angle_gamma   90.00
#
_symmetry.space_group_name_H-M   'P 1'
#
loop_
_entity.id
_entity.type
_entity.pdbx_description
1 polymer ?
#
loop_
_entity_poly.entity_id
_entity_poly.type
_entity_poly.pdbx_seq_one_letter_code
_entity_poly.pdbx_strand_id
1 'polypeptide(L)'
;MYPWNHQRRYNAYTEYLKALFGQRVQKVTINAGFTCPNRDGLISVGGCSYCDNAAFNPSYCHPDKSITQQIEEGIEFHQNRYRRANKYLAYFQAYSNTYADLKNLKRIYNQALENDKIIGIVIGTRPDCVDEEKLSYFARLAESKYVIIEYGIESCNNNTLQAINRGHDFETSVKALEMTRKMGIHTGAHFIFGLP
;
A
#
# COMPACT_ATOMS: atom_id res chain seq x y z
N MET A 1 -8.71 -14.06 26.97
CA MET A 1 -8.87 -13.66 25.55
C MET A 1 -8.34 -12.24 25.44
N TYR A 2 -7.57 -11.91 24.41
CA TYR A 2 -7.04 -10.54 24.22
C TYR A 2 -8.15 -9.57 23.78
N PRO A 3 -7.95 -8.24 23.90
CA PRO A 3 -8.97 -7.24 23.53
C PRO A 3 -9.47 -7.31 22.09
N TRP A 4 -8.72 -7.94 21.20
CA TRP A 4 -9.05 -8.15 19.78
C TRP A 4 -9.80 -9.46 19.49
N ASN A 5 -10.34 -10.15 20.50
CA ASN A 5 -11.22 -11.30 20.39
C ASN A 5 -10.63 -12.56 19.71
N HIS A 6 -9.31 -12.74 19.69
CA HIS A 6 -8.66 -13.98 19.27
C HIS A 6 -7.44 -14.31 20.15
N GLN A 7 -6.88 -15.52 20.02
CA GLN A 7 -5.81 -16.01 20.91
C GLN A 7 -4.39 -15.60 20.49
N ARG A 8 -4.20 -14.91 19.37
CA ARG A 8 -2.86 -14.45 18.94
C ARG A 8 -2.37 -13.36 19.90
N ARG A 9 -1.06 -13.32 20.15
CA ARG A 9 -0.41 -12.32 21.03
C ARG A 9 -0.39 -10.90 20.44
N TYR A 10 -0.84 -10.72 19.21
CA TYR A 10 -0.94 -9.44 18.50
C TYR A 10 -2.27 -9.38 17.75
N ASN A 11 -2.75 -8.17 17.48
CA ASN A 11 -3.95 -7.96 16.68
C ASN A 11 -3.64 -8.25 15.20
N ALA A 12 -3.96 -9.47 14.76
CA ALA A 12 -3.61 -9.92 13.41
C ALA A 12 -4.52 -9.28 12.36
N TYR A 13 -3.92 -8.62 11.37
CA TYR A 13 -4.63 -7.98 10.27
C TYR A 13 -5.55 -8.96 9.52
N THR A 14 -5.14 -10.22 9.37
CA THR A 14 -5.98 -11.26 8.75
C THR A 14 -7.26 -11.55 9.53
N GLU A 15 -7.22 -11.49 10.87
CA GLU A 15 -8.41 -11.68 11.71
C GLU A 15 -9.31 -10.43 11.69
N TYR A 16 -8.70 -9.24 11.66
CA TYR A 16 -9.42 -7.99 11.44
C TYR A 16 -10.19 -8.01 10.11
N LEU A 17 -9.55 -8.38 9.01
CA LEU A 17 -10.21 -8.48 7.69
C LEU A 17 -11.33 -9.54 7.67
N LYS A 18 -11.13 -10.69 8.35
CA LYS A 18 -12.19 -11.68 8.49
C LYS A 18 -13.40 -11.17 9.27
N ALA A 19 -13.16 -10.43 10.35
CA ALA A 19 -14.24 -9.83 11.14
C ALA A 19 -15.01 -8.77 10.32
N LEU A 20 -14.28 -7.97 9.53
CA LEU A 20 -14.86 -6.91 8.71
C LEU A 20 -15.67 -7.45 7.52
N PHE A 21 -15.18 -8.48 6.83
CA PHE A 21 -15.75 -8.98 5.58
C PHE A 21 -16.48 -10.32 5.71
N GLY A 22 -16.54 -10.91 6.91
CA GLY A 22 -17.15 -12.20 7.16
C GLY A 22 -16.43 -13.39 6.54
N GLN A 23 -15.32 -13.17 5.84
CA GLN A 23 -14.54 -14.19 5.14
C GLN A 23 -13.06 -13.79 5.01
N ARG A 24 -12.26 -14.76 4.59
CA ARG A 24 -10.84 -14.50 4.28
C ARG A 24 -10.72 -13.61 3.04
N VAL A 25 -9.96 -12.53 3.18
CA VAL A 25 -9.55 -11.64 2.09
C VAL A 25 -8.05 -11.77 1.89
N GLN A 26 -7.58 -11.79 0.65
CA GLN A 26 -6.17 -11.90 0.29
C GLN A 26 -5.73 -10.65 -0.48
N LYS A 27 -4.48 -10.21 -0.29
CA LYS A 27 -3.88 -9.14 -1.09
C LYS A 27 -3.32 -9.73 -2.39
N VAL A 28 -3.63 -9.13 -3.54
CA VAL A 28 -3.00 -9.38 -4.83
C VAL A 28 -2.06 -8.23 -5.12
N THR A 29 -0.77 -8.51 -5.17
CA THR A 29 0.27 -7.50 -5.41
C THR A 29 0.24 -7.03 -6.86
N ILE A 30 0.35 -5.71 -7.06
CA ILE A 30 0.34 -5.05 -8.37
C ILE A 30 1.54 -4.10 -8.46
N ASN A 31 2.26 -4.18 -9.56
CA ASN A 31 3.26 -3.20 -9.95
C ASN A 31 2.70 -2.37 -11.12
N ALA A 32 2.28 -1.15 -10.84
CA ALA A 32 1.69 -0.25 -11.84
C ALA A 32 2.73 0.65 -12.55
N GLY A 33 4.02 0.36 -12.38
CA GLY A 33 5.11 1.09 -13.04
C GLY A 33 5.37 2.48 -12.41
N PHE A 34 4.96 2.71 -11.18
CA PHE A 34 5.33 3.94 -10.46
C PHE A 34 6.83 4.02 -10.21
N THR A 35 7.33 5.23 -10.00
CA THR A 35 8.68 5.50 -9.52
C THR A 35 8.65 6.09 -8.10
N CYS A 36 9.76 6.64 -7.67
CA CYS A 36 9.92 7.25 -6.35
C CYS A 36 10.75 8.53 -6.47
N PRO A 37 10.31 9.66 -5.87
CA PRO A 37 11.04 10.92 -5.94
C PRO A 37 12.45 10.85 -5.33
N ASN A 38 12.72 9.83 -4.51
CA ASN A 38 14.04 9.54 -3.94
C ASN A 38 14.94 8.71 -4.89
N ARG A 39 14.48 8.39 -6.11
CA ARG A 39 15.21 7.62 -7.12
C ARG A 39 15.33 8.33 -8.47
N ASP A 40 14.34 9.12 -8.86
CA ASP A 40 14.26 9.76 -10.18
C ASP A 40 14.92 11.14 -10.23
N GLY A 41 15.50 11.58 -9.13
CA GLY A 41 16.26 12.83 -9.05
C GLY A 41 15.47 14.02 -8.53
N LEU A 42 14.18 13.89 -8.19
CA LEU A 42 13.41 15.00 -7.63
C LEU A 42 13.91 15.37 -6.21
N ILE A 43 14.10 14.38 -5.35
CA ILE A 43 14.63 14.54 -3.99
C ILE A 43 16.08 14.03 -3.94
N SER A 44 16.34 12.84 -4.45
CA SER A 44 17.63 12.17 -4.45
C SER A 44 17.71 11.16 -5.60
N VAL A 45 18.89 10.59 -5.81
CA VAL A 45 19.12 9.48 -6.73
C VAL A 45 19.51 8.22 -5.95
N GLY A 46 19.18 7.03 -6.50
CA GLY A 46 19.55 5.75 -5.91
C GLY A 46 18.56 5.18 -4.89
N GLY A 47 17.73 6.01 -4.26
CA GLY A 47 16.71 5.58 -3.29
C GLY A 47 17.24 5.42 -1.87
N CYS A 48 16.43 4.83 -1.00
CA CYS A 48 16.80 4.48 0.36
C CYS A 48 17.76 3.29 0.38
N SER A 49 18.67 3.23 1.35
CA SER A 49 19.72 2.20 1.43
C SER A 49 19.22 0.75 1.53
N TYR A 50 18.00 0.56 2.04
CA TYR A 50 17.35 -0.76 2.20
C TYR A 50 16.42 -1.12 1.02
N CYS A 51 16.23 -0.23 0.03
CA CYS A 51 15.16 -0.35 -0.97
C CYS A 51 15.52 -1.35 -2.07
N ASP A 52 14.94 -2.55 -1.99
CA ASP A 52 14.95 -3.57 -3.05
C ASP A 52 13.52 -3.97 -3.41
N ASN A 53 12.94 -3.33 -4.43
CA ASN A 53 11.57 -3.63 -4.86
C ASN A 53 11.45 -4.97 -5.61
N ALA A 54 12.53 -5.55 -6.10
CA ALA A 54 12.50 -6.85 -6.75
C ALA A 54 12.28 -7.99 -5.75
N ALA A 55 12.74 -7.81 -4.50
CA ALA A 55 12.70 -8.84 -3.48
C ALA A 55 11.29 -9.28 -3.05
N PHE A 56 10.27 -8.45 -3.24
CA PHE A 56 8.90 -8.78 -2.76
C PHE A 56 7.86 -8.87 -3.87
N ASN A 57 8.24 -8.77 -5.13
CA ASN A 57 7.29 -8.96 -6.23
C ASN A 57 7.11 -10.44 -6.52
N PRO A 58 5.87 -10.98 -6.43
CA PRO A 58 5.57 -12.32 -6.94
C PRO A 58 5.86 -12.43 -8.44
N SER A 59 6.07 -13.65 -8.92
CA SER A 59 6.43 -13.91 -10.32
C SER A 59 5.42 -13.39 -11.36
N TYR A 60 4.16 -13.24 -10.98
CA TYR A 60 3.12 -12.67 -11.84
C TYR A 60 3.14 -11.14 -11.88
N CYS A 61 3.73 -10.48 -10.87
CA CYS A 61 3.70 -9.02 -10.68
C CYS A 61 4.86 -8.36 -11.44
N HIS A 62 4.59 -7.82 -12.63
CA HIS A 62 5.58 -7.16 -13.47
C HIS A 62 5.00 -5.91 -14.14
N PRO A 63 5.73 -4.77 -14.21
CA PRO A 63 5.21 -3.51 -14.72
C PRO A 63 4.87 -3.53 -16.23
N ASP A 64 5.41 -4.48 -17.00
CA ASP A 64 5.08 -4.64 -18.43
C ASP A 64 3.71 -5.31 -18.65
N LYS A 65 3.13 -5.91 -17.60
CA LYS A 65 1.80 -6.49 -17.66
C LYS A 65 0.74 -5.45 -17.32
N SER A 66 -0.43 -5.55 -17.95
CA SER A 66 -1.56 -4.72 -17.56
C SER A 66 -1.99 -5.00 -16.12
N ILE A 67 -2.65 -4.04 -15.47
CA ILE A 67 -3.19 -4.20 -14.12
C ILE A 67 -4.18 -5.37 -14.08
N THR A 68 -5.06 -5.47 -15.08
CA THR A 68 -6.02 -6.56 -15.21
C THR A 68 -5.33 -7.92 -15.26
N GLN A 69 -4.31 -8.07 -16.09
CA GLN A 69 -3.54 -9.31 -16.19
C GLN A 69 -2.85 -9.67 -14.87
N GLN A 70 -2.23 -8.71 -14.18
CA GLN A 70 -1.61 -8.95 -12.87
C GLN A 70 -2.64 -9.38 -11.82
N ILE A 71 -3.86 -8.82 -11.85
CA ILE A 71 -4.96 -9.22 -10.97
C ILE A 71 -5.41 -10.65 -11.25
N GLU A 72 -5.65 -11.01 -12.51
CA GLU A 72 -6.11 -12.35 -12.90
C GLU A 72 -5.09 -13.42 -12.53
N GLU A 73 -3.83 -13.24 -12.93
CA GLU A 73 -2.74 -14.15 -12.60
C GLU A 73 -2.48 -14.22 -11.07
N GLY A 74 -2.61 -13.09 -10.38
CA GLY A 74 -2.47 -13.02 -8.92
C GLY A 74 -3.60 -13.74 -8.19
N ILE A 75 -4.84 -13.64 -8.66
CA ILE A 75 -5.97 -14.39 -8.13
C ILE A 75 -5.74 -15.89 -8.33
N GLU A 76 -5.33 -16.33 -9.53
CA GLU A 76 -5.00 -17.72 -9.83
C GLU A 76 -3.87 -18.25 -8.93
N PHE A 77 -2.78 -17.49 -8.79
CA PHE A 77 -1.67 -17.80 -7.88
C PHE A 77 -2.16 -18.05 -6.45
N HIS A 78 -3.03 -17.18 -5.94
CA HIS A 78 -3.55 -17.31 -4.59
C HIS A 78 -4.58 -18.45 -4.45
N GLN A 79 -5.40 -18.73 -5.46
CA GLN A 79 -6.32 -19.86 -5.47
C GLN A 79 -5.58 -21.19 -5.40
N ASN A 80 -4.49 -21.33 -6.14
CA ASN A 80 -3.66 -22.53 -6.12
C ASN A 80 -2.96 -22.73 -4.77
N ARG A 81 -2.57 -21.65 -4.08
CA ARG A 81 -1.83 -21.70 -2.82
C ARG A 81 -2.73 -21.64 -1.58
N TYR A 82 -3.84 -20.91 -1.64
CA TYR A 82 -4.72 -20.61 -0.49
C TYR A 82 -6.20 -20.76 -0.85
N ARG A 83 -6.67 -21.90 -1.22
CA ARG A 83 -8.01 -22.25 -1.74
C ARG A 83 -9.25 -21.68 -1.00
N ARG A 84 -9.08 -20.77 -0.02
CA ARG A 84 -10.13 -20.26 0.87
C ARG A 84 -10.48 -18.78 0.68
N ALA A 85 -9.86 -18.07 -0.25
CA ALA A 85 -10.15 -16.67 -0.49
C ALA A 85 -10.96 -16.51 -1.78
N ASN A 86 -12.11 -15.83 -1.68
CA ASN A 86 -12.96 -15.50 -2.83
C ASN A 86 -13.02 -13.99 -3.07
N LYS A 87 -12.45 -13.18 -2.16
CA LYS A 87 -12.34 -11.73 -2.26
C LYS A 87 -10.91 -11.28 -2.05
N TYR A 88 -10.53 -10.24 -2.77
CA TYR A 88 -9.15 -9.77 -2.82
C TYR A 88 -9.07 -8.25 -2.66
N LEU A 89 -7.93 -7.78 -2.17
CA LEU A 89 -7.54 -6.38 -2.19
C LEU A 89 -6.42 -6.22 -3.23
N ALA A 90 -6.56 -5.28 -4.13
CA ALA A 90 -5.50 -4.91 -5.06
C ALA A 90 -4.42 -4.12 -4.30
N TYR A 91 -3.23 -4.69 -4.16
CA TYR A 91 -2.14 -4.15 -3.35
C TYR A 91 -1.05 -3.56 -4.22
N PHE A 92 -1.00 -2.25 -4.29
CA PHE A 92 0.03 -1.48 -4.97
C PHE A 92 1.20 -1.25 -4.02
N GLN A 93 2.28 -1.97 -4.22
CA GLN A 93 3.39 -2.01 -3.26
C GLN A 93 4.70 -1.43 -3.81
N ALA A 94 5.02 -1.63 -5.08
CA ALA A 94 6.29 -1.21 -5.65
C ALA A 94 6.39 0.32 -5.70
N TYR A 95 7.44 0.88 -5.11
CA TYR A 95 7.77 2.32 -5.05
C TYR A 95 6.72 3.19 -4.34
N SER A 96 6.39 4.38 -4.91
CA SER A 96 5.46 5.36 -4.31
C SER A 96 4.21 5.47 -5.15
N ASN A 97 3.16 4.75 -4.78
CA ASN A 97 1.99 4.55 -5.62
C ASN A 97 0.99 5.73 -5.62
N THR A 98 1.34 6.86 -5.00
CA THR A 98 0.64 8.14 -5.14
C THR A 98 1.50 9.20 -5.86
N TYR A 99 2.70 8.82 -6.31
CA TYR A 99 3.62 9.70 -7.00
C TYR A 99 3.32 9.76 -8.50
N ALA A 100 2.21 10.38 -8.83
CA ALA A 100 1.76 10.70 -10.18
C ALA A 100 0.67 11.79 -10.12
N ASP A 101 0.27 12.32 -11.28
CA ASP A 101 -0.87 13.20 -11.39
C ASP A 101 -2.18 12.46 -11.10
N LEU A 102 -3.21 13.20 -10.64
CA LEU A 102 -4.47 12.62 -10.22
C LEU A 102 -5.21 11.90 -11.36
N LYS A 103 -5.07 12.35 -12.60
CA LYS A 103 -5.72 11.71 -13.76
C LYS A 103 -5.18 10.29 -13.98
N ASN A 104 -3.87 10.12 -13.87
CA ASN A 104 -3.22 8.81 -13.99
C ASN A 104 -3.57 7.91 -12.80
N LEU A 105 -3.57 8.44 -11.58
CA LEU A 105 -4.00 7.69 -10.39
C LEU A 105 -5.44 7.16 -10.54
N LYS A 106 -6.38 8.01 -10.98
CA LYS A 106 -7.77 7.60 -11.24
C LYS A 106 -7.86 6.47 -12.26
N ARG A 107 -7.12 6.57 -13.37
CA ARG A 107 -7.11 5.53 -14.41
C ARG A 107 -6.61 4.18 -13.86
N ILE A 108 -5.52 4.20 -13.11
CA ILE A 108 -4.87 3.01 -12.54
C ILE A 108 -5.78 2.33 -11.51
N TYR A 109 -6.28 3.09 -10.55
CA TYR A 109 -7.07 2.52 -9.46
C TYR A 109 -8.46 2.10 -9.89
N ASN A 110 -9.12 2.84 -10.79
CA ASN A 110 -10.40 2.43 -11.36
C ASN A 110 -10.27 1.13 -12.14
N GLN A 111 -9.23 0.97 -12.97
CA GLN A 111 -8.98 -0.27 -13.70
C GLN A 111 -8.82 -1.48 -12.74
N ALA A 112 -8.14 -1.30 -11.61
CA ALA A 112 -8.03 -2.39 -10.62
C ALA A 112 -9.37 -2.76 -9.98
N LEU A 113 -10.27 -1.79 -9.83
CA LEU A 113 -11.58 -1.97 -9.22
C LEU A 113 -12.67 -2.50 -10.17
N GLU A 114 -12.38 -2.65 -11.48
CA GLU A 114 -13.29 -3.25 -12.47
C GLU A 114 -13.49 -4.75 -12.26
N ASN A 115 -12.55 -5.43 -11.60
CA ASN A 115 -12.68 -6.86 -11.34
C ASN A 115 -13.57 -7.11 -10.11
N ASP A 116 -14.67 -7.84 -10.27
CA ASP A 116 -15.70 -8.11 -9.24
C ASP A 116 -15.16 -8.79 -7.98
N LYS A 117 -14.04 -9.51 -8.07
CA LYS A 117 -13.39 -10.14 -6.92
C LYS A 117 -12.55 -9.15 -6.10
N ILE A 118 -12.25 -7.95 -6.64
CA ILE A 118 -11.50 -6.89 -5.96
C ILE A 118 -12.49 -6.02 -5.18
N ILE A 119 -12.43 -6.11 -3.86
CA ILE A 119 -13.32 -5.37 -2.94
C ILE A 119 -12.74 -4.06 -2.43
N GLY A 120 -11.48 -3.78 -2.79
CA GLY A 120 -10.80 -2.56 -2.38
C GLY A 120 -9.34 -2.54 -2.77
N ILE A 121 -8.67 -1.47 -2.38
CA ILE A 121 -7.27 -1.19 -2.72
C ILE A 121 -6.44 -0.94 -1.46
N VAL A 122 -5.19 -1.37 -1.53
CA VAL A 122 -4.14 -1.07 -0.55
C VAL A 122 -3.02 -0.35 -1.29
N ILE A 123 -2.66 0.84 -0.83
CA ILE A 123 -1.76 1.74 -1.52
C ILE A 123 -0.52 1.95 -0.66
N GLY A 124 0.59 1.28 -1.00
CA GLY A 124 1.89 1.53 -0.40
C GLY A 124 2.52 2.79 -0.99
N THR A 125 2.84 3.77 -0.16
CA THR A 125 3.42 5.03 -0.63
C THR A 125 4.30 5.71 0.41
N ARG A 126 4.97 6.78 -0.02
CA ARG A 126 5.73 7.69 0.85
C ARG A 126 4.80 8.74 1.45
N PRO A 127 5.07 9.19 2.69
CA PRO A 127 4.29 10.27 3.33
C PRO A 127 4.33 11.60 2.57
N ASP A 128 5.44 11.91 1.91
CA ASP A 128 5.66 13.13 1.13
C ASP A 128 5.09 13.09 -0.30
N CYS A 129 4.40 11.99 -0.67
CA CYS A 129 3.78 11.81 -1.99
C CYS A 129 2.26 11.94 -1.98
N VAL A 130 1.67 12.48 -0.92
CA VAL A 130 0.23 12.72 -0.80
C VAL A 130 -0.08 14.20 -0.63
N ASP A 131 -1.25 14.60 -1.09
CA ASP A 131 -1.83 15.93 -0.94
C ASP A 131 -3.34 15.84 -0.76
N GLU A 132 -4.00 16.96 -0.46
CA GLU A 132 -5.45 17.00 -0.22
C GLU A 132 -6.27 16.57 -1.44
N GLU A 133 -5.82 16.86 -2.65
CA GLU A 133 -6.52 16.50 -3.88
C GLU A 133 -6.57 15.00 -4.08
N LYS A 134 -5.41 14.32 -3.91
CA LYS A 134 -5.30 12.87 -3.98
C LYS A 134 -6.08 12.18 -2.86
N LEU A 135 -5.95 12.68 -1.63
CA LEU A 135 -6.67 12.13 -0.48
C LEU A 135 -8.18 12.31 -0.64
N SER A 136 -8.67 13.43 -1.17
CA SER A 136 -10.09 13.64 -1.49
C SER A 136 -10.62 12.63 -2.52
N TYR A 137 -9.80 12.24 -3.50
CA TYR A 137 -10.16 11.17 -4.43
C TYR A 137 -10.27 9.81 -3.73
N PHE A 138 -9.29 9.46 -2.89
CA PHE A 138 -9.32 8.19 -2.16
C PHE A 138 -10.44 8.13 -1.12
N ALA A 139 -10.79 9.25 -0.49
CA ALA A 139 -11.93 9.35 0.41
C ALA A 139 -13.26 9.03 -0.30
N ARG A 140 -13.46 9.58 -1.51
CA ARG A 140 -14.66 9.24 -2.33
C ARG A 140 -14.69 7.76 -2.72
N LEU A 141 -13.54 7.15 -3.03
CA LEU A 141 -13.48 5.70 -3.27
C LEU A 141 -13.82 4.91 -2.01
N ALA A 142 -13.42 5.40 -0.84
CA ALA A 142 -13.67 4.74 0.44
C ALA A 142 -15.16 4.71 0.85
N GLU A 143 -16.02 5.51 0.23
CA GLU A 143 -17.48 5.45 0.43
C GLU A 143 -18.11 4.12 -0.04
N SER A 144 -17.50 3.46 -1.03
CA SER A 144 -18.03 2.22 -1.63
C SER A 144 -17.05 1.04 -1.66
N LYS A 145 -15.77 1.28 -1.46
CA LYS A 145 -14.69 0.28 -1.52
C LYS A 145 -13.83 0.34 -0.28
N TYR A 146 -13.18 -0.76 0.07
CA TYR A 146 -12.18 -0.72 1.13
C TYR A 146 -10.91 -0.05 0.61
N VAL A 147 -10.54 1.08 1.19
CA VAL A 147 -9.33 1.83 0.84
C VAL A 147 -8.45 1.98 2.07
N ILE A 148 -7.19 1.59 1.95
CA ILE A 148 -6.17 1.83 2.96
C ILE A 148 -4.91 2.37 2.30
N ILE A 149 -4.32 3.42 2.89
CA ILE A 149 -3.01 3.94 2.51
C ILE A 149 -1.98 3.46 3.54
N GLU A 150 -0.99 2.71 3.07
CA GLU A 150 0.11 2.19 3.87
C GLU A 150 1.35 3.08 3.64
N TYR A 151 1.72 3.85 4.66
CA TYR A 151 2.87 4.75 4.60
C TYR A 151 4.16 4.05 5.02
N GLY A 152 5.18 4.13 4.19
CA GLY A 152 6.55 3.80 4.57
C GLY A 152 7.14 4.89 5.44
N ILE A 153 6.98 4.79 6.75
CA ILE A 153 7.54 5.71 7.76
C ILE A 153 8.99 5.32 8.05
N GLU A 154 9.22 4.04 8.22
CA GLU A 154 10.46 3.32 8.46
C GLU A 154 11.06 3.55 9.85
N SER A 155 11.17 4.80 10.32
CA SER A 155 11.65 5.17 11.65
C SER A 155 10.99 6.47 12.15
N CYS A 156 10.84 6.62 13.47
CA CYS A 156 10.52 7.91 14.11
C CYS A 156 11.75 8.70 14.53
N ASN A 157 12.95 8.24 14.20
CA ASN A 157 14.19 8.94 14.47
C ASN A 157 14.74 9.59 13.20
N ASN A 158 14.82 10.92 13.17
CA ASN A 158 15.28 11.68 12.00
C ASN A 158 16.75 11.38 11.63
N ASN A 159 17.62 11.08 12.60
CA ASN A 159 19.00 10.69 12.29
C ASN A 159 19.03 9.33 11.55
N THR A 160 18.21 8.38 11.96
CA THR A 160 18.04 7.11 11.25
C THR A 160 17.49 7.34 9.83
N LEU A 161 16.45 8.18 9.68
CA LEU A 161 15.89 8.51 8.37
C LEU A 161 16.93 9.15 7.44
N GLN A 162 17.77 10.01 7.97
CA GLN A 162 18.90 10.60 7.23
C GLN A 162 19.95 9.54 6.86
N ALA A 163 20.35 8.68 7.80
CA ALA A 163 21.35 7.63 7.57
C ALA A 163 20.92 6.63 6.48
N ILE A 164 19.63 6.33 6.37
CA ILE A 164 19.08 5.45 5.32
C ILE A 164 18.70 6.19 4.03
N ASN A 165 19.03 7.47 3.89
CA ASN A 165 18.66 8.30 2.74
C ASN A 165 17.15 8.30 2.46
N ARG A 166 16.32 8.51 3.52
CA ARG A 166 14.86 8.46 3.37
C ARG A 166 14.27 9.65 2.60
N GLY A 167 14.89 10.83 2.71
CA GLY A 167 14.53 12.05 1.97
C GLY A 167 13.30 12.80 2.52
N HIS A 168 12.73 12.37 3.65
CA HIS A 168 11.75 13.10 4.45
C HIS A 168 11.98 12.82 5.94
N ASP A 169 11.46 13.68 6.81
CA ASP A 169 11.50 13.56 8.26
C ASP A 169 10.27 12.87 8.84
N PHE A 170 10.28 12.64 10.15
CA PHE A 170 9.17 11.98 10.85
C PHE A 170 7.93 12.88 10.92
N GLU A 171 8.11 14.20 11.02
CA GLU A 171 7.04 15.20 11.04
C GLU A 171 6.21 15.16 9.77
N THR A 172 6.83 14.95 8.61
CA THR A 172 6.15 14.69 7.33
C THR A 172 5.25 13.45 7.41
N SER A 173 5.72 12.40 8.06
CA SER A 173 4.95 11.17 8.25
C SER A 173 3.73 11.39 9.14
N VAL A 174 3.89 12.12 10.25
CA VAL A 174 2.80 12.47 11.16
C VAL A 174 1.74 13.29 10.42
N LYS A 175 2.16 14.32 9.67
CA LYS A 175 1.25 15.17 8.89
C LYS A 175 0.44 14.36 7.86
N ALA A 176 1.08 13.46 7.13
CA ALA A 176 0.39 12.61 6.15
C ALA A 176 -0.65 11.69 6.80
N LEU A 177 -0.32 11.07 7.94
CA LEU A 177 -1.24 10.24 8.72
C LEU A 177 -2.44 11.04 9.22
N GLU A 178 -2.21 12.24 9.77
CA GLU A 178 -3.28 13.11 10.26
C GLU A 178 -4.21 13.58 9.14
N MET A 179 -3.66 14.01 8.00
CA MET A 179 -4.44 14.40 6.82
C MET A 179 -5.31 13.24 6.34
N THR A 180 -4.75 12.07 6.21
CA THR A 180 -5.46 10.86 5.75
C THR A 180 -6.56 10.45 6.72
N ARG A 181 -6.28 10.47 8.03
CA ARG A 181 -7.26 10.18 9.08
C ARG A 181 -8.43 11.19 9.06
N LYS A 182 -8.15 12.50 8.90
CA LYS A 182 -9.18 13.54 8.80
C LYS A 182 -10.14 13.31 7.62
N MET A 183 -9.66 12.68 6.55
CA MET A 183 -10.47 12.29 5.38
C MET A 183 -11.24 10.96 5.58
N GLY A 184 -11.14 10.32 6.76
CA GLY A 184 -11.83 9.06 7.06
C GLY A 184 -11.25 7.83 6.35
N ILE A 185 -10.04 7.91 5.79
CA ILE A 185 -9.39 6.79 5.10
C ILE A 185 -8.61 5.95 6.10
N HIS A 186 -8.66 4.62 5.97
CA HIS A 186 -7.82 3.74 6.78
C HIS A 186 -6.33 3.95 6.47
N THR A 187 -5.50 3.91 7.52
CA THR A 187 -4.06 4.07 7.40
C THR A 187 -3.31 2.88 7.95
N GLY A 188 -2.20 2.53 7.29
CA GLY A 188 -1.17 1.62 7.78
C GLY A 188 0.16 2.37 7.89
N ALA A 189 1.02 1.93 8.80
CA ALA A 189 2.36 2.48 8.99
C ALA A 189 3.38 1.34 8.98
N HIS A 190 4.36 1.43 8.09
CA HIS A 190 5.45 0.47 8.01
C HIS A 190 6.65 1.02 8.77
N PHE A 191 7.23 0.19 9.64
CA PHE A 191 8.44 0.47 10.39
C PHE A 191 9.45 -0.66 10.18
N ILE A 192 10.73 -0.29 10.10
CA ILE A 192 11.84 -1.24 10.01
C ILE A 192 12.63 -1.16 11.31
N PHE A 193 12.69 -2.27 12.03
CA PHE A 193 13.49 -2.37 13.26
C PHE A 193 14.92 -2.81 12.94
N GLY A 194 15.91 -2.27 13.67
CA GLY A 194 17.32 -2.59 13.48
C GLY A 194 18.02 -1.73 12.43
N LEU A 195 17.41 -0.64 11.98
CA LEU A 195 18.10 0.40 11.20
C LEU A 195 19.14 1.13 12.05
N PRO A 196 20.22 1.71 11.44
CA PRO A 196 21.26 2.45 12.17
C PRO A 196 20.73 3.72 12.84
#